data_f402a6e444cd931215c12eb8f8e2ce70
#
_entry.id   f402a6e444cd931215c12eb8f8e2ce70
#
_cell.length_a   1.000
_cell.length_b   1.000
_cell.length_c   1.000
_cell.angle_alpha   90.00
_cell.angle_beta   90.00
_cell.angle_gamma   90.00
#
_symmetry.space_group_name_H-M   'P 1'
#
loop_
_entity.id
_entity.type
_entity.pdbx_description
1 polymer ?
#
loop_
_entity_poly.entity_id
_entity_poly.type
_entity_poly.pdbx_seq_one_letter_code
_entity_poly.pdbx_strand_id
1 'polypeptide(L)'
;YEMVEAAVECQEEYGHPAGCTIAQIIQESGQGDRMSQLAERDHNLFGMKWWSGYAGCPEVAGKANWATSEEYVPGEHTQITASFIRFTGDAECIRFRSRVFLQAERYSGNALIREAIERHDSDRMAEGLKDAGWATDSSYVESLKSIMAQWGLYRFDSMTVEDLKDSTANGNAIVEAAYSQLGVPYVWGGSTPGKALD
;
A
#
# COMPACT_ATOMS: atom_id res chain seq x y z
N TYR A 1 -4.87 7.17 11.06
CA TYR A 1 -4.29 6.42 12.19
C TYR A 1 -4.36 4.92 11.92
N GLU A 2 -5.55 4.39 11.73
CA GLU A 2 -5.82 2.95 11.56
C GLU A 2 -4.96 2.27 10.50
N MET A 3 -4.75 2.88 9.33
CA MET A 3 -3.91 2.30 8.26
C MET A 3 -2.43 2.20 8.67
N VAL A 4 -1.90 3.20 9.37
CA VAL A 4 -0.51 3.17 9.85
C VAL A 4 -0.34 2.13 10.95
N GLU A 5 -1.27 2.07 11.90
CA GLU A 5 -1.27 1.04 12.94
C GLU A 5 -1.30 -0.37 12.32
N ALA A 6 -2.21 -0.62 11.37
CA ALA A 6 -2.27 -1.90 10.66
C ALA A 6 -0.98 -2.23 9.88
N ALA A 7 -0.31 -1.23 9.28
CA ALA A 7 0.97 -1.44 8.60
C ALA A 7 2.08 -1.83 9.58
N VAL A 8 2.13 -1.20 10.76
CA VAL A 8 3.11 -1.53 11.81
C VAL A 8 2.78 -2.88 12.47
N GLU A 9 1.51 -3.20 12.71
CA GLU A 9 1.10 -4.55 13.16
C GLU A 9 1.57 -5.63 12.18
N CYS A 10 1.39 -5.41 10.88
CA CYS A 10 1.85 -6.35 9.85
C CYS A 10 3.38 -6.44 9.78
N GLN A 11 4.10 -5.37 10.08
CA GLN A 11 5.56 -5.40 10.22
C GLN A 11 5.99 -6.27 11.40
N GLU A 12 5.35 -6.12 12.57
CA GLU A 12 5.66 -6.94 13.75
C GLU A 12 5.35 -8.43 13.52
N GLU A 13 4.24 -8.74 12.84
CA GLU A 13 3.78 -10.12 12.68
C GLU A 13 4.44 -10.82 11.46
N TYR A 14 4.60 -10.13 10.33
CA TYR A 14 5.07 -10.71 9.06
C TYR A 14 6.42 -10.18 8.59
N GLY A 15 6.94 -9.13 9.22
CA GLY A 15 8.21 -8.50 8.88
C GLY A 15 8.15 -7.56 7.66
N HIS A 16 7.00 -7.32 7.06
CA HIS A 16 6.89 -6.42 5.91
C HIS A 16 7.07 -4.96 6.33
N PRO A 17 8.11 -4.25 5.82
CA PRO A 17 8.42 -2.89 6.26
C PRO A 17 7.24 -1.92 6.13
N ALA A 18 6.90 -1.25 7.23
CA ALA A 18 5.72 -0.40 7.31
C ALA A 18 5.80 0.82 6.42
N GLY A 19 6.98 1.41 6.27
CA GLY A 19 7.20 2.55 5.38
C GLY A 19 6.84 2.25 3.94
N CYS A 20 7.27 1.11 3.40
CA CYS A 20 6.91 0.67 2.06
C CYS A 20 5.41 0.34 1.94
N THR A 21 4.80 -0.27 2.94
CA THR A 21 3.36 -0.57 2.96
C THR A 21 2.55 0.72 2.85
N ILE A 22 2.88 1.75 3.63
CA ILE A 22 2.21 3.05 3.60
C ILE A 22 2.44 3.76 2.25
N ALA A 23 3.67 3.73 1.73
CA ALA A 23 3.98 4.30 0.42
C ALA A 23 3.17 3.66 -0.70
N GLN A 24 2.99 2.33 -0.68
CA GLN A 24 2.12 1.65 -1.64
C GLN A 24 0.66 2.09 -1.53
N ILE A 25 0.13 2.28 -0.32
CA ILE A 25 -1.24 2.79 -0.15
C ILE A 25 -1.39 4.14 -0.84
N ILE A 26 -0.43 5.04 -0.66
CA ILE A 26 -0.43 6.36 -1.30
C ILE A 26 -0.33 6.22 -2.82
N GLN A 27 0.57 5.40 -3.32
CA GLN A 27 0.80 5.20 -4.75
C GLN A 27 -0.40 4.56 -5.46
N GLU A 28 -1.00 3.52 -4.87
CA GLU A 28 -2.00 2.70 -5.54
C GLU A 28 -3.42 3.24 -5.39
N SER A 29 -3.70 3.92 -4.28
CA SER A 29 -5.05 4.41 -3.98
C SER A 29 -5.25 5.90 -4.21
N GLY A 30 -4.19 6.67 -4.48
CA GLY A 30 -4.29 8.11 -4.71
C GLY A 30 -4.89 8.47 -6.08
N GLN A 31 -5.87 9.39 -6.10
CA GLN A 31 -6.44 9.94 -7.34
C GLN A 31 -6.68 11.45 -7.18
N GLY A 32 -5.69 12.26 -7.58
CA GLY A 32 -5.78 13.71 -7.43
C GLY A 32 -5.90 14.13 -5.96
N ASP A 33 -7.03 14.68 -5.54
CA ASP A 33 -7.28 15.18 -4.18
C ASP A 33 -8.06 14.20 -3.28
N ARG A 34 -8.22 12.94 -3.69
CA ARG A 34 -9.00 11.91 -2.99
C ARG A 34 -8.42 10.51 -3.24
N MET A 35 -8.90 9.54 -2.48
CA MET A 35 -8.63 8.13 -2.74
C MET A 35 -9.44 7.64 -3.96
N SER A 36 -8.96 6.56 -4.58
CA SER A 36 -9.69 5.90 -5.66
C SER A 36 -11.05 5.38 -5.15
N GLN A 37 -12.05 5.30 -6.05
CA GLN A 37 -13.34 4.73 -5.69
C GLN A 37 -13.25 3.26 -5.22
N LEU A 38 -12.28 2.51 -5.74
CA LEU A 38 -12.00 1.15 -5.31
C LEU A 38 -11.55 1.12 -3.84
N ALA A 39 -10.72 2.08 -3.43
CA ALA A 39 -10.29 2.21 -2.04
C ALA A 39 -11.42 2.72 -1.13
N GLU A 40 -12.12 3.79 -1.52
CA GLU A 40 -13.18 4.39 -0.71
C GLU A 40 -14.39 3.46 -0.49
N ARG A 41 -14.85 2.81 -1.56
CA ARG A 41 -16.06 1.99 -1.53
C ARG A 41 -15.81 0.55 -1.13
N ASP A 42 -14.72 -0.02 -1.63
CA ASP A 42 -14.44 -1.46 -1.51
C ASP A 42 -13.25 -1.75 -0.58
N HIS A 43 -12.68 -0.74 0.07
CA HIS A 43 -11.52 -0.84 0.96
C HIS A 43 -10.31 -1.55 0.33
N ASN A 44 -10.20 -1.54 -0.99
CA ASN A 44 -9.10 -2.16 -1.71
C ASN A 44 -8.02 -1.13 -2.01
N LEU A 45 -7.09 -0.99 -1.07
CA LEU A 45 -6.05 0.04 -1.07
C LEU A 45 -4.90 -0.23 -2.07
N PHE A 46 -4.78 -1.48 -2.54
CA PHE A 46 -3.66 -1.92 -3.37
C PHE A 46 -4.08 -2.38 -4.77
N GLY A 47 -5.36 -2.28 -5.14
CA GLY A 47 -5.84 -2.77 -6.42
C GLY A 47 -5.74 -4.30 -6.59
N MET A 48 -5.87 -5.06 -5.50
CA MET A 48 -5.75 -6.51 -5.54
C MET A 48 -6.93 -7.15 -6.27
N LYS A 49 -6.61 -7.96 -7.29
CA LYS A 49 -7.63 -8.66 -8.11
C LYS A 49 -8.23 -9.85 -7.38
N TRP A 50 -9.49 -10.12 -7.70
CA TRP A 50 -10.23 -11.24 -7.13
C TRP A 50 -9.73 -12.59 -7.64
N TRP A 51 -9.64 -13.54 -6.74
CA TRP A 51 -9.52 -14.96 -7.00
C TRP A 51 -10.46 -15.72 -6.05
N SER A 52 -11.14 -16.76 -6.56
CA SER A 52 -12.15 -17.50 -5.79
C SER A 52 -11.60 -18.11 -4.51
N GLY A 53 -10.31 -18.46 -4.48
CA GLY A 53 -9.64 -18.98 -3.28
C GLY A 53 -9.60 -18.03 -2.09
N TYR A 54 -9.86 -16.72 -2.31
CA TYR A 54 -9.90 -15.73 -1.24
C TYR A 54 -11.25 -15.63 -0.52
N ALA A 55 -12.31 -16.24 -1.06
CA ALA A 55 -13.67 -16.10 -0.54
C ALA A 55 -13.85 -16.50 0.93
N GLY A 56 -12.98 -17.39 1.45
CA GLY A 56 -13.01 -17.85 2.84
C GLY A 56 -12.16 -17.02 3.80
N CYS A 57 -11.44 -16.01 3.32
CA CYS A 57 -10.61 -15.17 4.18
C CYS A 57 -11.47 -14.20 5.01
N PRO A 58 -11.22 -14.03 6.32
CA PRO A 58 -12.06 -13.21 7.19
C PRO A 58 -12.03 -11.72 6.82
N GLU A 59 -10.96 -11.25 6.17
CA GLU A 59 -10.81 -9.87 5.73
C GLU A 59 -11.65 -9.55 4.48
N VAL A 60 -12.11 -10.59 3.76
CA VAL A 60 -12.76 -10.46 2.45
C VAL A 60 -14.27 -10.39 2.61
N ALA A 61 -14.86 -9.27 2.19
CA ALA A 61 -16.30 -9.07 2.14
C ALA A 61 -16.94 -9.61 0.84
N GLY A 62 -16.14 -9.84 -0.20
CA GLY A 62 -16.60 -10.38 -1.47
C GLY A 62 -15.83 -9.83 -2.67
N LYS A 63 -16.50 -9.85 -3.82
CA LYS A 63 -15.98 -9.43 -5.10
C LYS A 63 -16.62 -8.11 -5.53
N ALA A 64 -15.83 -7.20 -6.08
CA ALA A 64 -16.29 -5.97 -6.72
C ALA A 64 -15.89 -5.99 -8.21
N ASN A 65 -16.86 -5.70 -9.09
CA ASN A 65 -16.61 -5.61 -10.52
C ASN A 65 -16.52 -4.14 -10.91
N TRP A 66 -15.43 -3.78 -11.59
CA TRP A 66 -15.19 -2.44 -12.07
C TRP A 66 -14.87 -2.44 -13.55
N ALA A 67 -15.46 -1.48 -14.27
CA ALA A 67 -15.01 -1.17 -15.62
C ALA A 67 -13.62 -0.52 -15.54
N THR A 68 -12.68 -1.08 -16.25
CA THR A 68 -11.32 -0.55 -16.40
C THR A 68 -10.95 -0.51 -17.86
N SER A 69 -9.96 0.30 -18.20
CA SER A 69 -9.43 0.41 -19.56
C SER A 69 -8.05 -0.21 -19.60
N GLU A 70 -7.84 -1.15 -20.49
CA GLU A 70 -6.53 -1.74 -20.73
C GLU A 70 -6.06 -1.49 -22.17
N GLU A 71 -4.78 -1.25 -22.32
CA GLU A 71 -4.12 -1.04 -23.60
C GLU A 71 -3.37 -2.31 -23.99
N TYR A 72 -3.97 -3.09 -24.89
CA TYR A 72 -3.33 -4.30 -25.45
C TYR A 72 -2.55 -4.01 -26.74
N VAL A 73 -2.90 -2.93 -27.41
CA VAL A 73 -2.20 -2.41 -28.59
C VAL A 73 -1.92 -0.94 -28.33
N PRO A 74 -0.70 -0.44 -28.59
CA PRO A 74 -0.35 0.95 -28.36
C PRO A 74 -1.36 1.92 -29.01
N GLY A 75 -1.98 2.78 -28.21
CA GLY A 75 -2.99 3.74 -28.62
C GLY A 75 -4.44 3.22 -28.66
N GLU A 76 -4.69 1.93 -28.42
CA GLU A 76 -6.03 1.35 -28.36
C GLU A 76 -6.45 0.97 -26.94
N HIS A 77 -7.38 1.72 -26.37
CA HIS A 77 -7.93 1.46 -25.05
C HIS A 77 -9.19 0.59 -25.14
N THR A 78 -9.12 -0.62 -24.61
CA THR A 78 -10.26 -1.54 -24.55
C THR A 78 -10.89 -1.48 -23.15
N GLN A 79 -12.19 -1.21 -23.11
CA GLN A 79 -12.96 -1.28 -21.88
C GLN A 79 -13.17 -2.75 -21.50
N ILE A 80 -12.69 -3.13 -20.32
CA ILE A 80 -12.92 -4.45 -19.73
C ILE A 80 -13.54 -4.33 -18.35
N THR A 81 -14.19 -5.39 -17.92
CA THR A 81 -14.64 -5.50 -16.52
C THR A 81 -13.66 -6.38 -15.77
N ALA A 82 -12.96 -5.80 -14.82
CA ALA A 82 -12.10 -6.52 -13.91
C ALA A 82 -12.77 -6.76 -12.55
N SER A 83 -12.49 -7.91 -11.96
CA SER A 83 -12.96 -8.25 -10.61
C SER A 83 -11.85 -8.01 -9.59
N PHE A 84 -12.18 -7.23 -8.57
CA PHE A 84 -11.29 -6.89 -7.46
C PHE A 84 -11.83 -7.45 -6.17
N ILE A 85 -10.97 -7.56 -5.17
CA ILE A 85 -11.38 -7.94 -3.82
C ILE A 85 -12.08 -6.73 -3.18
N ARG A 86 -13.21 -6.97 -2.53
CA ARG A 86 -13.82 -6.04 -1.58
C ARG A 86 -13.50 -6.50 -0.18
N PHE A 87 -12.91 -5.63 0.61
CA PHE A 87 -12.55 -5.92 2.00
C PHE A 87 -13.59 -5.42 2.98
N THR A 88 -13.54 -5.91 4.21
CA THR A 88 -14.41 -5.49 5.30
C THR A 88 -13.99 -4.14 5.89
N GLY A 89 -12.74 -3.73 5.69
CA GLY A 89 -12.18 -2.47 6.11
C GLY A 89 -10.76 -2.24 5.60
N ASP A 90 -10.22 -1.05 5.82
CA ASP A 90 -8.88 -0.67 5.36
C ASP A 90 -7.78 -1.45 6.09
N ALA A 91 -7.91 -1.62 7.40
CA ALA A 91 -6.98 -2.42 8.21
C ALA A 91 -6.97 -3.89 7.75
N GLU A 92 -8.15 -4.44 7.43
CA GLU A 92 -8.29 -5.80 6.91
C GLU A 92 -7.64 -5.96 5.54
N CYS A 93 -7.74 -4.95 4.68
CA CYS A 93 -7.02 -4.94 3.39
C CYS A 93 -5.50 -5.02 3.59
N ILE A 94 -4.97 -4.21 4.51
CA ILE A 94 -3.53 -4.19 4.84
C ILE A 94 -3.10 -5.53 5.44
N ARG A 95 -3.88 -6.07 6.35
CA ARG A 95 -3.62 -7.38 6.97
C ARG A 95 -3.66 -8.52 5.95
N PHE A 96 -4.65 -8.53 5.06
CA PHE A 96 -4.74 -9.51 3.98
C PHE A 96 -3.54 -9.48 3.05
N ARG A 97 -3.06 -8.27 2.69
CA ARG A 97 -1.85 -8.11 1.86
C ARG A 97 -0.68 -8.87 2.48
N SER A 98 -0.43 -8.70 3.77
CA SER A 98 0.70 -9.35 4.46
C SER A 98 0.45 -10.83 4.76
N ARG A 99 -0.74 -11.18 5.26
CA ARG A 99 -1.08 -12.52 5.73
C ARG A 99 -1.31 -13.51 4.59
N VAL A 100 -1.85 -13.05 3.46
CA VAL A 100 -2.26 -13.93 2.36
C VAL A 100 -1.52 -13.59 1.07
N PHE A 101 -1.64 -12.36 0.59
CA PHE A 101 -1.19 -12.00 -0.76
C PHE A 101 0.33 -12.12 -0.92
N LEU A 102 1.10 -11.56 0.00
CA LEU A 102 2.56 -11.63 -0.01
C LEU A 102 3.14 -12.99 0.43
N GLN A 103 2.29 -13.93 0.83
CA GLN A 103 2.72 -15.31 1.10
C GLN A 103 2.77 -16.19 -0.16
N ALA A 104 2.24 -15.71 -1.28
CA ALA A 104 2.42 -16.40 -2.56
C ALA A 104 3.91 -16.56 -2.88
N GLU A 105 4.31 -17.71 -3.43
CA GLU A 105 5.72 -18.08 -3.66
C GLU A 105 6.52 -17.02 -4.42
N ARG A 106 5.90 -16.34 -5.39
CA ARG A 106 6.55 -15.27 -6.15
C ARG A 106 7.02 -14.10 -5.28
N TYR A 107 6.38 -13.86 -4.14
CA TYR A 107 6.78 -12.85 -3.16
C TYR A 107 7.59 -13.45 -2.02
N SER A 108 7.06 -14.46 -1.34
CA SER A 108 7.72 -15.08 -0.18
C SER A 108 9.03 -15.78 -0.55
N GLY A 109 9.15 -16.28 -1.78
CA GLY A 109 10.36 -16.85 -2.34
C GLY A 109 11.37 -15.83 -2.88
N ASN A 110 10.98 -14.56 -3.04
CA ASN A 110 11.84 -13.52 -3.61
C ASN A 110 12.97 -13.13 -2.64
N ALA A 111 14.22 -13.16 -3.12
CA ALA A 111 15.38 -12.91 -2.30
C ALA A 111 15.44 -11.47 -1.75
N LEU A 112 15.02 -10.47 -2.53
CA LEU A 112 15.01 -9.07 -2.12
C LEU A 112 13.95 -8.82 -1.05
N ILE A 113 12.77 -9.44 -1.17
CA ILE A 113 11.70 -9.34 -0.16
C ILE A 113 12.16 -10.00 1.15
N ARG A 114 12.81 -11.17 1.09
CA ARG A 114 13.37 -11.80 2.29
C ARG A 114 14.42 -10.94 2.97
N GLU A 115 15.31 -10.33 2.20
CA GLU A 115 16.30 -9.38 2.73
C GLU A 115 15.61 -8.16 3.36
N ALA A 116 14.57 -7.62 2.73
CA ALA A 116 13.79 -6.51 3.25
C ALA A 116 13.15 -6.83 4.61
N ILE A 117 12.59 -8.04 4.74
CA ILE A 117 12.00 -8.53 5.99
C ILE A 117 13.07 -8.66 7.09
N GLU A 118 14.22 -9.25 6.78
CA GLU A 118 15.31 -9.44 7.73
C GLU A 118 15.88 -8.12 8.24
N ARG A 119 15.97 -7.11 7.38
CA ARG A 119 16.59 -5.81 7.69
C ARG A 119 15.63 -4.70 8.02
N HIS A 120 14.33 -4.92 7.94
CA HIS A 120 13.29 -3.88 8.02
C HIS A 120 13.57 -2.74 7.01
N ASP A 121 13.88 -3.11 5.76
CA ASP A 121 14.33 -2.20 4.71
C ASP A 121 13.23 -1.95 3.69
N SER A 122 12.58 -0.80 3.79
CA SER A 122 11.50 -0.37 2.88
C SER A 122 11.96 -0.19 1.44
N ASP A 123 13.18 0.28 1.18
CA ASP A 123 13.71 0.42 -0.17
C ASP A 123 13.90 -0.95 -0.82
N ARG A 124 14.47 -1.88 -0.07
CA ARG A 124 14.64 -3.26 -0.53
C ARG A 124 13.30 -3.95 -0.76
N MET A 125 12.28 -3.64 0.06
CA MET A 125 10.92 -4.15 -0.15
C MET A 125 10.34 -3.63 -1.47
N ALA A 126 10.48 -2.35 -1.77
CA ALA A 126 10.02 -1.76 -3.03
C ALA A 126 10.69 -2.42 -4.25
N GLU A 127 12.01 -2.64 -4.19
CA GLU A 127 12.76 -3.36 -5.22
C GLU A 127 12.27 -4.79 -5.40
N GLY A 128 12.06 -5.51 -4.30
CA GLY A 128 11.57 -6.88 -4.30
C GLY A 128 10.15 -7.02 -4.84
N LEU A 129 9.25 -6.12 -4.51
CA LEU A 129 7.89 -6.08 -5.06
C LEU A 129 7.91 -5.90 -6.58
N LYS A 130 8.73 -4.98 -7.08
CA LYS A 130 8.92 -4.77 -8.52
C LYS A 130 9.51 -6.02 -9.20
N ASP A 131 10.57 -6.59 -8.63
CA ASP A 131 11.22 -7.79 -9.15
C ASP A 131 10.28 -9.00 -9.19
N ALA A 132 9.43 -9.15 -8.17
CA ALA A 132 8.40 -10.19 -8.10
C ALA A 132 7.21 -9.95 -9.03
N GLY A 133 7.14 -8.82 -9.72
CA GLY A 133 6.11 -8.51 -10.72
C GLY A 133 4.85 -7.86 -10.16
N TRP A 134 4.93 -7.15 -9.02
CA TRP A 134 3.82 -6.34 -8.51
C TRP A 134 3.38 -5.28 -9.51
N ALA A 135 4.33 -4.60 -10.15
CA ALA A 135 4.10 -3.59 -11.16
C ALA A 135 5.06 -3.75 -12.34
N THR A 136 4.63 -3.35 -13.52
CA THR A 136 5.43 -3.36 -14.76
C THR A 136 6.15 -2.05 -15.01
N ASP A 137 5.64 -0.93 -14.45
CA ASP A 137 6.22 0.40 -14.62
C ASP A 137 7.68 0.44 -14.14
N SER A 138 8.57 0.94 -15.00
CA SER A 138 10.00 1.06 -14.69
C SER A 138 10.31 2.07 -13.59
N SER A 139 9.46 3.07 -13.39
CA SER A 139 9.61 4.11 -12.36
C SER A 139 9.01 3.73 -11.00
N TYR A 140 8.38 2.56 -10.88
CA TYR A 140 7.64 2.15 -9.68
C TYR A 140 8.46 2.23 -8.38
N VAL A 141 9.70 1.73 -8.41
CA VAL A 141 10.60 1.74 -7.24
C VAL A 141 10.95 3.17 -6.84
N GLU A 142 11.33 3.99 -7.81
CA GLU A 142 11.70 5.39 -7.56
C GLU A 142 10.52 6.21 -7.05
N SER A 143 9.32 5.96 -7.56
CA SER A 143 8.10 6.58 -7.05
C SER A 143 7.84 6.24 -5.57
N LEU A 144 7.96 4.97 -5.19
CA LEU A 144 7.81 4.57 -3.79
C LEU A 144 8.89 5.18 -2.89
N LYS A 145 10.15 5.18 -3.33
CA LYS A 145 11.26 5.81 -2.59
C LYS A 145 11.05 7.32 -2.40
N SER A 146 10.58 7.99 -3.45
CA SER A 146 10.23 9.41 -3.39
C SER A 146 9.13 9.69 -2.37
N ILE A 147 8.05 8.91 -2.36
CA ILE A 147 6.96 9.01 -1.39
C ILE A 147 7.49 8.78 0.03
N MET A 148 8.29 7.73 0.23
CA MET A 148 8.86 7.43 1.55
C MET A 148 9.77 8.55 2.07
N ALA A 149 10.61 9.12 1.22
CA ALA A 149 11.48 10.23 1.57
C ALA A 149 10.69 11.50 1.88
N GLN A 150 9.74 11.85 1.02
CA GLN A 150 8.93 13.06 1.15
C GLN A 150 8.12 13.10 2.45
N TRP A 151 7.55 11.96 2.84
CA TRP A 151 6.71 11.83 4.03
C TRP A 151 7.44 11.31 5.25
N GLY A 152 8.74 11.04 5.15
CA GLY A 152 9.55 10.49 6.22
C GLY A 152 9.05 9.12 6.70
N LEU A 153 8.56 8.28 5.78
CA LEU A 153 7.92 7.02 6.13
C LEU A 153 8.89 5.96 6.64
N TYR A 154 10.17 6.09 6.35
CA TYR A 154 11.23 5.19 6.85
C TYR A 154 11.26 5.07 8.38
N ARG A 155 10.79 6.09 9.10
CA ARG A 155 10.71 6.06 10.56
C ARG A 155 9.82 4.94 11.10
N PHE A 156 8.82 4.52 10.31
CA PHE A 156 7.90 3.44 10.71
C PHE A 156 8.56 2.07 10.66
N ASP A 157 9.66 1.91 9.91
CA ASP A 157 10.37 0.63 9.78
C ASP A 157 11.02 0.16 11.10
N SER A 158 11.21 1.07 12.05
CA SER A 158 11.74 0.78 13.38
C SER A 158 10.73 0.95 14.52
N MET A 159 9.48 1.30 14.20
CA MET A 159 8.43 1.50 15.20
C MET A 159 7.67 0.21 15.50
N THR A 160 7.26 0.09 16.78
CA THR A 160 6.28 -0.88 17.25
C THR A 160 4.91 -0.23 17.37
N VAL A 161 3.86 -1.04 17.53
CA VAL A 161 2.51 -0.54 17.85
C VAL A 161 2.50 0.23 19.16
N GLU A 162 3.31 -0.17 20.14
CA GLU A 162 3.45 0.53 21.40
C GLU A 162 4.05 1.93 21.20
N ASP A 163 5.13 2.04 20.41
CA ASP A 163 5.74 3.33 20.04
C ASP A 163 4.75 4.28 19.37
N LEU A 164 3.87 3.77 18.52
CA LEU A 164 2.82 4.56 17.90
C LEU A 164 1.82 5.11 18.92
N LYS A 165 1.38 4.29 19.86
CA LYS A 165 0.44 4.69 20.92
C LYS A 165 1.05 5.74 21.83
N ASP A 166 2.29 5.57 22.21
CA ASP A 166 3.03 6.52 23.04
C ASP A 166 3.25 7.85 22.29
N SER A 167 3.58 7.79 21.01
CA SER A 167 3.76 8.99 20.16
C SER A 167 2.46 9.79 20.02
N THR A 168 1.33 9.11 19.91
CA THR A 168 0.00 9.74 19.80
C THR A 168 -0.44 10.34 21.16
N ALA A 169 -0.19 9.63 22.26
CA ALA A 169 -0.50 10.10 23.60
C ALA A 169 0.32 11.34 23.99
N ASN A 170 1.55 11.45 23.47
CA ASN A 170 2.44 12.58 23.73
C ASN A 170 2.25 13.77 22.77
N GLY A 171 1.25 13.73 21.90
CA GLY A 171 0.93 14.83 20.97
C GLY A 171 2.04 15.09 19.94
N ASN A 172 2.68 14.04 19.44
CA ASN A 172 3.75 14.17 18.45
C ASN A 172 3.20 14.67 17.10
N ALA A 173 3.28 15.97 16.88
CA ALA A 173 2.76 16.68 15.71
C ALA A 173 3.28 16.10 14.36
N ILE A 174 4.44 15.42 14.37
CA ILE A 174 5.01 14.79 13.19
C ILE A 174 4.22 13.52 12.79
N VAL A 175 3.79 12.76 13.79
CA VAL A 175 2.98 11.55 13.57
C VAL A 175 1.59 11.96 13.08
N GLU A 176 0.97 12.96 13.70
CA GLU A 176 -0.31 13.51 13.26
C GLU A 176 -0.23 14.10 11.85
N ALA A 177 0.85 14.79 11.49
CA ALA A 177 1.06 15.31 10.15
C ALA A 177 1.15 14.19 9.11
N ALA A 178 1.85 13.09 9.41
CA ALA A 178 1.90 11.92 8.52
C ALA A 178 0.53 11.25 8.39
N TYR A 179 -0.23 11.15 9.47
CA TYR A 179 -1.59 10.60 9.44
C TYR A 179 -2.57 11.46 8.64
N SER A 180 -2.47 12.78 8.77
CA SER A 180 -3.35 13.69 8.03
C SER A 180 -3.13 13.64 6.51
N GLN A 181 -1.99 13.11 6.07
CA GLN A 181 -1.63 13.00 4.66
C GLN A 181 -1.93 11.61 4.07
N LEU A 182 -2.27 10.62 4.89
CA LEU A 182 -2.80 9.36 4.38
C LEU A 182 -4.17 9.61 3.75
N GLY A 183 -4.28 9.41 2.45
CA GLY A 183 -5.46 9.76 1.65
C GLY A 183 -5.31 11.05 0.83
N VAL A 184 -4.20 11.78 1.00
CA VAL A 184 -3.85 12.87 0.07
C VAL A 184 -3.04 12.27 -1.09
N PRO A 185 -3.51 12.44 -2.33
CA PRO A 185 -2.89 11.81 -3.48
C PRO A 185 -1.50 12.37 -3.75
N TYR A 186 -0.63 11.47 -4.20
CA TYR A 186 0.64 11.86 -4.79
C TYR A 186 0.39 12.44 -6.19
N VAL A 187 0.77 13.68 -6.40
CA VAL A 187 0.82 14.33 -7.71
C VAL A 187 2.26 14.76 -7.96
N TRP A 188 2.89 14.23 -8.98
CA TRP A 188 4.23 14.62 -9.39
C TRP A 188 4.30 16.15 -9.59
N GLY A 189 5.21 16.84 -8.90
CA GLY A 189 5.35 18.30 -8.93
C GLY A 189 4.57 19.07 -7.86
N GLY A 190 3.77 18.41 -7.01
CA GLY A 190 2.97 19.06 -5.96
C GLY A 190 3.73 19.19 -4.64
N SER A 191 3.79 20.40 -4.07
CA SER A 191 4.49 20.67 -2.81
C SER A 191 3.59 21.24 -1.70
N THR A 192 2.26 21.17 -1.87
CA THR A 192 1.32 21.78 -0.92
C THR A 192 0.70 20.73 -0.02
N PRO A 193 1.01 20.69 1.30
CA PRO A 193 0.38 19.78 2.25
C PRO A 193 -1.14 19.87 2.20
N GLY A 194 -1.82 18.71 2.14
CA GLY A 194 -3.28 18.63 2.11
C GLY A 194 -3.95 18.89 0.76
N LYS A 195 -3.20 19.17 -0.32
CA LYS A 195 -3.78 19.40 -1.66
C LYS A 195 -3.20 18.50 -2.74
N ALA A 196 -1.90 18.43 -2.85
CA ALA A 196 -1.21 17.59 -3.81
C ALA A 196 0.28 17.53 -3.47
N LEU A 197 0.91 16.43 -3.75
CA LEU A 197 2.29 16.16 -3.38
C LEU A 197 3.06 15.66 -4.57
N ASP A 198 4.24 16.19 -4.67
CA ASP A 198 5.21 15.84 -5.69
C ASP A 198 6.21 14.85 -5.14
#